data_eac95162cff9f9e5b6a465ceb02e33c9
#
_entry.id   eac95162cff9f9e5b6a465ceb02e33c9
#
_cell.length_a   1.000
_cell.length_b   1.000
_cell.length_c   1.000
_cell.angle_alpha   90.00
_cell.angle_beta   90.00
_cell.angle_gamma   90.00
#
_symmetry.space_group_name_H-M   'P 1'
#
loop_
_entity.id
_entity.type
_entity.pdbx_description
1 polymer ?
#
loop_
_entity_poly.entity_id
_entity_poly.type
_entity_poly.pdbx_seq_one_letter_code
_entity_poly.pdbx_strand_id
1 'polypeptide(L)'
;YMAEGAKDVLVLDGGASATYAARIEGSDKLEVRNSPSDGAEREVCSSLLIVSTAKSTGVFDHASLTPNNDLYTPGYEVQFSASGIDTAGFPMAVPADATWALADDSKDMGTIDAKTGLFKAGDKTGTVNVQMIQGGKVIGTTAVEIAVPDNIYFNAEEVSLGFEDESDLSLVVRNKDRDLNIKDGDIVWTMSTEGLGTFKGNTFVAHSKDSLH
;
A
#
# COMPACT_ATOMS: atom_id res chain seq x y z
N TYR A 1 4.29 25.08 15.85
CA TYR A 1 4.04 25.91 14.65
C TYR A 1 4.80 27.24 14.70
N MET A 2 4.77 27.95 15.83
CA MET A 2 5.55 29.20 15.98
C MET A 2 7.07 28.96 15.85
N ALA A 3 7.57 27.83 16.36
CA ALA A 3 8.99 27.43 16.23
C ALA A 3 9.39 27.12 14.78
N GLU A 4 8.43 26.85 13.90
CA GLU A 4 8.62 26.59 12.47
C GLU A 4 8.46 27.86 11.61
N GLY A 5 8.39 29.03 12.25
CA GLY A 5 8.34 30.32 11.60
C GLY A 5 6.95 30.86 11.27
N ALA A 6 5.88 30.22 11.77
CA ALA A 6 4.54 30.77 11.62
C ALA A 6 4.40 32.09 12.38
N LYS A 7 3.87 33.12 11.73
CA LYS A 7 3.59 34.43 12.36
C LYS A 7 2.31 34.40 13.17
N ASP A 8 1.27 33.78 12.63
CA ASP A 8 -0.04 33.64 13.23
C ASP A 8 -0.47 32.18 13.15
N VAL A 9 -1.17 31.71 14.16
CA VAL A 9 -1.69 30.35 14.24
C VAL A 9 -3.17 30.43 14.62
N LEU A 10 -4.02 29.84 13.80
CA LEU A 10 -5.44 29.66 14.09
C LEU A 10 -5.70 28.18 14.36
N VAL A 11 -6.29 27.88 15.51
CA VAL A 11 -6.77 26.53 15.83
C VAL A 11 -8.23 26.46 15.40
N LEU A 12 -8.51 25.56 14.48
CA LEU A 12 -9.87 25.23 14.06
C LEU A 12 -10.41 24.07 14.90
N ASP A 13 -11.72 23.88 14.85
CA ASP A 13 -12.39 22.77 15.52
C ASP A 13 -11.80 21.43 15.03
N GLY A 14 -11.83 20.42 15.91
CA GLY A 14 -11.27 19.10 15.68
C GLY A 14 -12.32 18.01 15.82
N GLY A 15 -11.88 16.77 15.85
CA GLY A 15 -12.75 15.61 16.03
C GLY A 15 -13.45 15.17 14.75
N ALA A 16 -14.69 14.67 14.87
CA ALA A 16 -15.43 14.01 13.80
C ALA A 16 -15.78 14.92 12.60
N SER A 17 -15.87 16.24 12.80
CA SER A 17 -16.14 17.23 11.74
C SER A 17 -14.86 17.72 11.03
N ALA A 18 -13.67 17.34 11.51
CA ALA A 18 -12.42 17.75 10.90
C ALA A 18 -12.10 16.87 9.69
N THR A 19 -12.39 17.36 8.50
CA THR A 19 -12.03 16.71 7.23
C THR A 19 -11.00 17.55 6.49
N TYR A 20 -9.91 16.92 6.07
CA TYR A 20 -8.92 17.52 5.20
C TYR A 20 -8.91 16.78 3.86
N ALA A 21 -9.30 17.49 2.80
CA ALA A 21 -9.22 16.99 1.44
C ALA A 21 -8.19 17.79 0.63
N ALA A 22 -7.37 17.11 -0.09
CA ALA A 22 -6.35 17.73 -0.94
C ALA A 22 -6.17 16.98 -2.26
N ARG A 23 -5.85 17.73 -3.29
CA ARG A 23 -5.28 17.17 -4.51
C ARG A 23 -3.80 16.92 -4.25
N ILE A 24 -3.38 15.69 -4.38
CA ILE A 24 -1.94 15.38 -4.37
C ILE A 24 -1.33 15.64 -5.75
N GLU A 25 -0.03 15.79 -5.75
CA GLU A 25 0.75 15.86 -6.97
C GLU A 25 0.53 14.63 -7.85
N GLY A 26 0.34 14.84 -9.13
CA GLY A 26 0.03 13.77 -10.08
C GLY A 26 -1.42 13.28 -10.07
N SER A 27 -2.31 13.91 -9.30
CA SER A 27 -3.76 13.65 -9.34
C SER A 27 -4.54 14.89 -9.78
N ASP A 28 -5.63 14.70 -10.49
CA ASP A 28 -6.62 15.72 -10.82
C ASP A 28 -7.82 15.73 -9.86
N LYS A 29 -7.84 14.82 -8.88
CA LYS A 29 -8.94 14.61 -7.94
C LYS A 29 -8.59 15.13 -6.53
N LEU A 30 -9.61 15.64 -5.86
CA LEU A 30 -9.58 15.87 -4.42
C LEU A 30 -9.89 14.55 -3.71
N GLU A 31 -9.07 14.22 -2.73
CA GLU A 31 -9.26 13.05 -1.89
C GLU A 31 -9.11 13.42 -0.42
N VAL A 32 -9.90 12.79 0.45
CA VAL A 32 -9.77 12.95 1.91
C VAL A 32 -8.44 12.34 2.35
N ARG A 33 -7.70 13.09 3.14
CA ARG A 33 -6.32 12.77 3.56
C ARG A 33 -6.16 12.52 5.05
N ASN A 34 -7.18 12.76 5.84
CA ASN A 34 -7.22 12.35 7.23
C ASN A 34 -8.27 11.24 7.43
N SER A 35 -8.24 10.61 8.59
CA SER A 35 -9.27 9.67 9.01
C SER A 35 -10.20 10.40 9.97
N PRO A 36 -11.41 10.80 9.52
CA PRO A 36 -12.41 11.39 10.41
C PRO A 36 -12.74 10.43 11.55
N SER A 37 -12.88 10.92 12.78
CA SER A 37 -13.07 10.06 13.95
C SER A 37 -14.39 9.28 13.96
N ASP A 38 -15.38 9.68 13.15
CA ASP A 38 -16.63 8.94 12.96
C ASP A 38 -16.55 7.86 11.86
N GLY A 39 -15.38 7.68 11.25
CA GLY A 39 -15.17 6.76 10.13
C GLY A 39 -15.69 7.25 8.78
N ALA A 40 -16.37 8.40 8.75
CA ALA A 40 -16.87 9.06 7.55
C ALA A 40 -16.87 10.58 7.72
N GLU A 41 -16.94 11.29 6.60
CA GLU A 41 -17.03 12.73 6.56
C GLU A 41 -18.40 13.19 7.06
N ARG A 42 -18.44 14.30 7.80
CA ARG A 42 -19.68 14.98 8.19
C ARG A 42 -20.02 16.09 7.22
N GLU A 43 -21.33 16.30 7.02
CA GLU A 43 -21.83 17.52 6.40
C GLU A 43 -21.52 18.73 7.30
N VAL A 44 -20.88 19.74 6.74
CA VAL A 44 -20.54 20.98 7.44
C VAL A 44 -21.09 22.19 6.69
N CYS A 45 -21.46 23.24 7.44
CA CYS A 45 -22.03 24.46 6.86
C CYS A 45 -20.99 25.30 6.10
N SER A 46 -19.72 25.15 6.39
CA SER A 46 -18.64 25.97 5.83
C SER A 46 -17.33 25.19 5.74
N SER A 47 -16.51 25.60 4.82
CA SER A 47 -15.16 25.05 4.63
C SER A 47 -14.17 26.14 4.27
N LEU A 48 -12.90 25.94 4.61
CA LEU A 48 -11.81 26.76 4.14
C LEU A 48 -11.22 26.13 2.87
N LEU A 49 -11.24 26.85 1.76
CA LEU A 49 -10.71 26.39 0.50
C LEU A 49 -9.40 27.09 0.15
N ILE A 50 -8.38 26.31 -0.17
CA ILE A 50 -7.15 26.78 -0.80
C ILE A 50 -7.22 26.36 -2.26
N VAL A 51 -7.38 27.32 -3.17
CA VAL A 51 -7.56 27.05 -4.60
C VAL A 51 -6.32 27.43 -5.37
N SER A 52 -5.72 26.47 -6.09
CA SER A 52 -4.67 26.74 -7.06
C SER A 52 -5.31 27.18 -8.38
N THR A 53 -4.81 28.26 -8.96
CA THR A 53 -5.15 28.72 -10.32
C THR A 53 -4.14 28.24 -11.36
N ALA A 54 -3.14 27.46 -10.97
CA ALA A 54 -2.17 26.86 -11.87
C ALA A 54 -2.89 25.97 -12.92
N LYS A 55 -2.37 25.97 -14.12
CA LYS A 55 -2.80 25.08 -15.21
C LYS A 55 -1.68 24.10 -15.53
N SER A 56 -2.03 22.93 -16.06
CA SER A 56 -1.04 22.01 -16.60
C SER A 56 -0.15 22.72 -17.61
N THR A 57 1.15 22.49 -17.47
CA THR A 57 2.16 23.01 -18.40
C THR A 57 2.38 22.07 -19.58
N GLY A 58 2.01 20.79 -19.43
CA GLY A 58 2.32 19.75 -20.40
C GLY A 58 3.82 19.45 -20.55
N VAL A 59 4.65 19.97 -19.64
CA VAL A 59 6.10 19.74 -19.63
C VAL A 59 6.41 18.75 -18.52
N PHE A 60 6.92 17.57 -18.89
CA PHE A 60 7.29 16.52 -17.93
C PHE A 60 8.36 17.01 -16.95
N ASP A 61 8.14 16.75 -15.67
CA ASP A 61 9.06 17.03 -14.59
C ASP A 61 9.64 15.74 -13.99
N HIS A 62 8.80 14.90 -13.43
CA HIS A 62 9.22 13.64 -12.81
C HIS A 62 8.12 12.57 -12.87
N ALA A 63 8.45 11.36 -12.42
CA ALA A 63 7.51 10.26 -12.25
C ALA A 63 7.30 9.92 -10.77
N SER A 64 6.04 9.80 -10.36
CA SER A 64 5.62 9.21 -9.10
C SER A 64 5.49 7.71 -9.26
N LEU A 65 6.12 6.93 -8.39
CA LEU A 65 6.17 5.48 -8.44
C LEU A 65 5.43 4.87 -7.24
N THR A 66 4.67 3.81 -7.51
CA THR A 66 3.93 3.05 -6.48
C THR A 66 4.15 1.54 -6.69
N PRO A 67 4.11 0.71 -5.63
CA PRO A 67 3.92 1.07 -4.22
C PRO A 67 5.12 1.79 -3.61
N ASN A 68 4.93 2.37 -2.41
CA ASN A 68 5.95 3.07 -1.66
C ASN A 68 5.83 2.76 -0.17
N ASN A 69 6.95 2.39 0.45
CA ASN A 69 7.04 2.01 1.86
C ASN A 69 6.24 0.76 2.28
N ASP A 70 5.79 -0.06 1.36
CA ASP A 70 5.12 -1.32 1.68
C ASP A 70 6.14 -2.40 2.06
N LEU A 71 5.70 -3.38 2.88
CA LEU A 71 6.50 -4.53 3.28
C LEU A 71 6.04 -5.78 2.54
N TYR A 72 7.02 -6.58 2.11
CA TYR A 72 6.80 -7.84 1.40
C TYR A 72 7.71 -8.94 1.93
N THR A 73 7.27 -10.20 1.84
CA THR A 73 8.14 -11.35 2.16
C THR A 73 9.16 -11.62 1.05
N PRO A 74 10.28 -12.31 1.35
CA PRO A 74 11.18 -12.85 0.35
C PRO A 74 10.42 -13.67 -0.71
N GLY A 75 10.81 -13.54 -1.99
CA GLY A 75 10.16 -14.22 -3.10
C GLY A 75 8.83 -13.62 -3.57
N TYR A 76 8.33 -12.56 -2.94
CA TYR A 76 7.11 -11.85 -3.35
C TYR A 76 7.28 -11.18 -4.72
N GLU A 77 6.22 -11.14 -5.50
CA GLU A 77 6.19 -10.43 -6.78
C GLU A 77 5.40 -9.13 -6.64
N VAL A 78 6.08 -8.00 -6.83
CA VAL A 78 5.51 -6.65 -6.67
C VAL A 78 5.37 -6.01 -8.04
N GLN A 79 4.16 -5.64 -8.43
CA GLN A 79 3.93 -4.85 -9.63
C GLN A 79 4.06 -3.37 -9.31
N PHE A 80 5.14 -2.75 -9.80
CA PHE A 80 5.29 -1.30 -9.76
C PHE A 80 4.52 -0.62 -10.88
N SER A 81 4.01 0.56 -10.61
CA SER A 81 3.37 1.45 -11.57
C SER A 81 3.91 2.87 -11.46
N ALA A 82 3.80 3.63 -12.52
CA ALA A 82 4.31 4.98 -12.60
C ALA A 82 3.28 5.95 -13.18
N SER A 83 3.21 7.14 -12.63
CA SER A 83 2.45 8.27 -13.15
C SER A 83 3.39 9.44 -13.40
N GLY A 84 3.34 10.00 -14.59
CA GLY A 84 4.10 11.21 -14.90
C GLY A 84 3.47 12.45 -14.28
N ILE A 85 4.29 13.41 -13.94
CA ILE A 85 3.90 14.69 -13.34
C ILE A 85 4.55 15.81 -14.13
N ASP A 86 3.76 16.83 -14.42
CA ASP A 86 4.26 18.03 -15.07
C ASP A 86 4.84 19.05 -14.10
N THR A 87 5.52 20.07 -14.59
CA THR A 87 6.15 21.13 -13.78
C THR A 87 5.17 21.96 -12.95
N ALA A 88 3.86 21.80 -13.11
CA ALA A 88 2.82 22.41 -12.29
C ALA A 88 2.09 21.40 -11.37
N GLY A 89 2.60 20.16 -11.27
CA GLY A 89 2.05 19.11 -10.40
C GLY A 89 0.80 18.41 -10.97
N PHE A 90 0.53 18.52 -12.27
CA PHE A 90 -0.60 17.86 -12.93
C PHE A 90 -0.17 16.49 -13.48
N PRO A 91 -1.12 15.52 -13.53
CA PRO A 91 -0.84 14.21 -14.10
C PRO A 91 -0.58 14.32 -15.61
N MET A 92 0.38 13.54 -16.07
CA MET A 92 0.66 13.35 -17.48
C MET A 92 1.21 11.94 -17.74
N ALA A 93 1.38 11.60 -19.02
CA ALA A 93 1.97 10.32 -19.37
C ALA A 93 3.47 10.29 -19.03
N VAL A 94 3.94 9.13 -18.55
CA VAL A 94 5.36 8.86 -18.43
C VAL A 94 5.97 8.76 -19.82
N PRO A 95 7.21 9.25 -20.05
CA PRO A 95 7.89 9.10 -21.34
C PRO A 95 7.96 7.64 -21.78
N ALA A 96 7.66 7.37 -23.06
CA ALA A 96 7.54 6.01 -23.59
C ALA A 96 8.86 5.22 -23.62
N ASP A 97 9.99 5.92 -23.56
CA ASP A 97 11.35 5.36 -23.50
C ASP A 97 11.88 5.18 -22.09
N ALA A 98 11.07 5.48 -21.07
CA ALA A 98 11.42 5.25 -19.68
C ALA A 98 11.46 3.76 -19.35
N THR A 99 12.39 3.35 -18.49
CA THR A 99 12.61 1.97 -18.08
C THR A 99 12.75 1.85 -16.57
N TRP A 100 12.34 0.71 -16.04
CA TRP A 100 12.50 0.38 -14.64
C TRP A 100 13.90 -0.19 -14.35
N ALA A 101 14.44 0.12 -13.19
CA ALA A 101 15.70 -0.43 -12.70
C ALA A 101 15.72 -0.48 -11.17
N LEU A 102 16.54 -1.36 -10.62
CA LEU A 102 16.95 -1.29 -9.21
C LEU A 102 18.10 -0.30 -9.07
N ALA A 103 18.09 0.48 -8.00
CA ALA A 103 19.23 1.29 -7.64
C ALA A 103 20.48 0.43 -7.36
N ASP A 104 21.67 1.01 -7.43
CA ASP A 104 22.92 0.25 -7.31
C ASP A 104 23.06 -0.49 -5.97
N ASP A 105 22.52 0.06 -4.91
CA ASP A 105 22.49 -0.53 -3.57
C ASP A 105 21.45 -1.65 -3.39
N SER A 106 20.58 -1.84 -4.36
CA SER A 106 19.47 -2.80 -4.30
C SER A 106 19.53 -3.89 -5.37
N LYS A 107 20.59 -3.94 -6.18
CA LYS A 107 20.74 -4.90 -7.29
C LYS A 107 20.77 -6.35 -6.86
N ASP A 108 21.15 -6.64 -5.65
CA ASP A 108 21.23 -7.98 -5.07
C ASP A 108 19.98 -8.37 -4.26
N MET A 109 18.98 -7.46 -4.20
CA MET A 109 17.73 -7.69 -3.49
C MET A 109 16.67 -8.42 -4.31
N GLY A 110 16.88 -8.58 -5.60
CA GLY A 110 15.93 -9.23 -6.51
C GLY A 110 16.14 -8.85 -7.96
N THR A 111 15.12 -9.05 -8.77
CA THR A 111 15.13 -8.70 -10.19
C THR A 111 13.89 -7.87 -10.55
N ILE A 112 14.05 -6.91 -11.46
CA ILE A 112 12.93 -6.11 -11.97
C ILE A 112 12.90 -6.19 -13.51
N ASP A 113 11.71 -6.37 -14.06
CA ASP A 113 11.51 -6.27 -15.51
C ASP A 113 11.54 -4.81 -15.93
N ALA A 114 12.45 -4.45 -16.81
CA ALA A 114 12.70 -3.07 -17.22
C ALA A 114 11.53 -2.41 -17.98
N LYS A 115 10.60 -3.19 -18.54
CA LYS A 115 9.45 -2.70 -19.30
C LYS A 115 8.18 -2.66 -18.49
N THR A 116 7.92 -3.74 -17.74
CA THR A 116 6.66 -3.92 -17.03
C THR A 116 6.69 -3.38 -15.60
N GLY A 117 7.88 -3.25 -15.00
CA GLY A 117 8.00 -2.89 -13.58
C GLY A 117 7.65 -4.04 -12.62
N LEU A 118 7.56 -5.28 -13.12
CA LEU A 118 7.38 -6.43 -12.26
C LEU A 118 8.69 -6.73 -11.53
N PHE A 119 8.71 -6.54 -10.24
CA PHE A 119 9.82 -6.87 -9.36
C PHE A 119 9.58 -8.21 -8.68
N LYS A 120 10.59 -9.05 -8.66
CA LYS A 120 10.60 -10.29 -7.90
C LYS A 120 11.67 -10.19 -6.82
N ALA A 121 11.22 -10.23 -5.56
CA ALA A 121 12.11 -10.19 -4.40
C ALA A 121 13.02 -11.43 -4.36
N GLY A 122 14.28 -11.24 -3.99
CA GLY A 122 15.20 -12.30 -3.64
C GLY A 122 15.01 -12.77 -2.20
N ASP A 123 16.00 -13.50 -1.67
CA ASP A 123 15.96 -14.05 -0.32
C ASP A 123 16.48 -13.08 0.75
N LYS A 124 17.05 -11.96 0.36
CA LYS A 124 17.60 -10.96 1.29
C LYS A 124 16.51 -10.06 1.83
N THR A 125 16.63 -9.70 3.11
CA THR A 125 15.78 -8.70 3.77
C THR A 125 16.45 -7.33 3.77
N GLY A 126 15.65 -6.27 3.74
CA GLY A 126 16.10 -4.89 3.72
C GLY A 126 15.34 -4.02 2.75
N THR A 127 15.78 -2.78 2.61
CA THR A 127 15.16 -1.81 1.70
C THR A 127 15.56 -2.08 0.25
N VAL A 128 14.57 -2.03 -0.64
CA VAL A 128 14.75 -2.12 -2.09
C VAL A 128 14.39 -0.78 -2.70
N ASN A 129 15.39 -0.10 -3.26
CA ASN A 129 15.23 1.16 -3.97
C ASN A 129 15.00 0.90 -5.46
N VAL A 130 13.82 1.32 -5.95
CA VAL A 130 13.41 1.17 -7.34
C VAL A 130 13.44 2.52 -8.03
N GLN A 131 13.89 2.55 -9.27
CA GLN A 131 14.06 3.76 -10.06
C GLN A 131 13.38 3.61 -11.41
N MET A 132 12.91 4.73 -11.92
CA MET A 132 12.57 4.89 -13.34
C MET A 132 13.59 5.78 -14.01
N ILE A 133 14.10 5.33 -15.14
CA ILE A 133 15.21 5.97 -15.85
C ILE A 133 14.77 6.32 -17.27
N GLN A 134 15.07 7.53 -17.69
CA GLN A 134 14.91 7.99 -19.07
C GLN A 134 16.20 8.66 -19.54
N GLY A 135 16.73 8.25 -20.69
CA GLY A 135 17.94 8.85 -21.26
C GLY A 135 19.15 8.83 -20.32
N GLY A 136 19.25 7.84 -19.44
CA GLY A 136 20.30 7.72 -18.44
C GLY A 136 20.11 8.59 -17.18
N LYS A 137 18.99 9.31 -17.06
CA LYS A 137 18.63 10.10 -15.87
C LYS A 137 17.53 9.41 -15.09
N VAL A 138 17.65 9.41 -13.76
CA VAL A 138 16.57 8.98 -12.86
C VAL A 138 15.48 10.05 -12.89
N ILE A 139 14.26 9.64 -13.25
CA ILE A 139 13.08 10.49 -13.34
C ILE A 139 12.04 10.20 -12.26
N GLY A 140 12.22 9.15 -11.49
CA GLY A 140 11.37 8.81 -10.34
C GLY A 140 12.05 7.75 -9.48
N THR A 141 11.74 7.74 -8.19
CA THR A 141 12.24 6.76 -7.21
C THR A 141 11.14 6.35 -6.26
N THR A 142 11.19 5.09 -5.81
CA THR A 142 10.35 4.58 -4.72
C THR A 142 11.13 3.53 -3.96
N ALA A 143 10.68 3.19 -2.76
CA ALA A 143 11.28 2.14 -1.96
C ALA A 143 10.21 1.22 -1.38
N VAL A 144 10.53 -0.06 -1.30
CA VAL A 144 9.78 -1.07 -0.56
C VAL A 144 10.72 -1.81 0.38
N GLU A 145 10.20 -2.56 1.32
CA GLU A 145 11.03 -3.29 2.27
C GLU A 145 10.73 -4.79 2.18
N ILE A 146 11.78 -5.61 2.13
CA ILE A 146 11.65 -7.06 2.21
C ILE A 146 11.95 -7.47 3.65
N ALA A 147 11.00 -8.14 4.29
CA ALA A 147 11.08 -8.53 5.68
C ALA A 147 10.50 -9.93 5.91
N VAL A 148 10.89 -10.57 7.01
CA VAL A 148 10.25 -11.80 7.49
C VAL A 148 9.24 -11.45 8.58
N PRO A 149 8.15 -12.21 8.71
CA PRO A 149 7.20 -11.97 9.77
C PRO A 149 7.83 -12.22 11.15
N ASP A 150 7.50 -11.36 12.10
CA ASP A 150 7.82 -11.55 13.52
C ASP A 150 6.55 -11.74 14.37
N ASN A 151 5.39 -11.44 13.80
CA ASN A 151 4.10 -11.63 14.43
C ASN A 151 3.06 -12.12 13.42
N ILE A 152 2.39 -13.22 13.77
CA ILE A 152 1.31 -13.82 12.97
C ILE A 152 0.18 -14.19 13.92
N TYR A 153 -1.02 -13.71 13.67
CA TYR A 153 -2.19 -14.04 14.46
C TYR A 153 -3.46 -14.07 13.61
N PHE A 154 -4.46 -14.76 14.09
CA PHE A 154 -5.77 -14.78 13.46
C PHE A 154 -6.50 -13.46 13.66
N ASN A 155 -7.23 -13.05 12.66
CA ASN A 155 -8.10 -11.87 12.75
C ASN A 155 -9.34 -12.13 13.63
N ALA A 156 -9.68 -13.38 13.90
CA ALA A 156 -10.76 -13.78 14.80
C ALA A 156 -10.26 -14.84 15.80
N GLU A 157 -10.62 -14.69 17.08
CA GLU A 157 -10.25 -15.65 18.13
C GLU A 157 -11.05 -16.95 18.04
N GLU A 158 -12.29 -16.87 17.52
CA GLU A 158 -13.21 -17.99 17.40
C GLU A 158 -14.11 -17.83 16.18
N VAL A 159 -14.37 -18.92 15.47
CA VAL A 159 -15.31 -18.99 14.35
C VAL A 159 -16.24 -20.18 14.60
N SER A 160 -17.55 -19.90 14.73
CA SER A 160 -18.58 -20.92 14.86
C SER A 160 -19.21 -21.22 13.51
N LEU A 161 -19.17 -22.48 13.07
CA LEU A 161 -19.68 -22.91 11.77
C LEU A 161 -20.69 -24.05 11.94
N GLY A 162 -21.78 -24.01 11.15
CA GLY A 162 -22.68 -25.13 10.96
C GLY A 162 -22.13 -26.14 9.94
N PHE A 163 -22.86 -27.23 9.74
CA PHE A 163 -22.52 -28.24 8.74
C PHE A 163 -22.58 -27.64 7.32
N GLU A 164 -21.54 -27.85 6.53
CA GLU A 164 -21.33 -27.28 5.20
C GLU A 164 -21.23 -25.75 5.14
N ASP A 165 -21.10 -25.08 6.28
CA ASP A 165 -20.78 -23.66 6.28
C ASP A 165 -19.32 -23.42 5.86
N GLU A 166 -19.11 -22.29 5.22
CA GLU A 166 -17.80 -21.82 4.80
C GLU A 166 -17.38 -20.57 5.59
N SER A 167 -16.10 -20.48 5.92
CA SER A 167 -15.53 -19.28 6.52
C SER A 167 -14.17 -18.97 5.93
N ASP A 168 -13.99 -17.72 5.51
CA ASP A 168 -12.68 -17.22 5.12
C ASP A 168 -11.86 -16.92 6.36
N LEU A 169 -10.74 -17.65 6.51
CA LEU A 169 -9.79 -17.42 7.57
C LEU A 169 -8.77 -16.38 7.12
N SER A 170 -8.67 -15.32 7.88
CA SER A 170 -7.70 -14.26 7.62
C SER A 170 -6.63 -14.22 8.70
N LEU A 171 -5.40 -14.06 8.26
CA LEU A 171 -4.24 -13.83 9.11
C LEU A 171 -3.83 -12.38 9.03
N VAL A 172 -3.47 -11.83 10.18
CA VAL A 172 -2.69 -10.60 10.23
C VAL A 172 -1.23 -11.01 10.36
N VAL A 173 -0.43 -10.62 9.38
CA VAL A 173 0.99 -10.91 9.34
C VAL A 173 1.73 -9.59 9.45
N ARG A 174 2.65 -9.49 10.39
CA ARG A 174 3.38 -8.25 10.66
C ARG A 174 4.88 -8.46 10.78
N ASN A 175 5.59 -7.40 10.48
CA ASN A 175 6.95 -7.19 10.94
C ASN A 175 6.96 -5.89 11.75
N LYS A 176 7.27 -5.99 13.05
CA LYS A 176 7.07 -4.94 14.06
C LYS A 176 5.59 -4.50 14.08
N ASP A 177 5.32 -3.22 13.91
CA ASP A 177 3.96 -2.68 13.93
C ASP A 177 3.37 -2.46 12.52
N ARG A 178 4.03 -2.98 11.47
CA ARG A 178 3.64 -2.78 10.06
C ARG A 178 3.10 -4.06 9.47
N ASP A 179 2.02 -3.94 8.73
CA ASP A 179 1.44 -5.08 7.99
C ASP A 179 2.41 -5.54 6.89
N LEU A 180 2.57 -6.85 6.78
CA LEU A 180 3.50 -7.51 5.86
C LEU A 180 2.73 -8.29 4.81
N ASN A 181 2.94 -7.95 3.55
CA ASN A 181 2.36 -8.68 2.44
C ASN A 181 3.09 -10.01 2.26
N ILE A 182 2.36 -11.11 2.33
CA ILE A 182 2.85 -12.46 2.16
C ILE A 182 2.41 -13.03 0.82
N LYS A 183 3.22 -13.90 0.26
CA LYS A 183 2.93 -14.55 -1.01
C LYS A 183 1.81 -15.56 -0.86
N ASP A 184 0.92 -15.63 -1.85
CA ASP A 184 -0.07 -16.69 -1.95
C ASP A 184 0.62 -18.07 -1.95
N GLY A 185 0.16 -18.97 -1.07
CA GLY A 185 0.72 -20.30 -0.91
C GLY A 185 1.83 -20.43 0.16
N ASP A 186 2.31 -19.33 0.75
CA ASP A 186 3.21 -19.40 1.91
C ASP A 186 2.46 -19.76 3.20
N ILE A 187 1.13 -19.68 3.19
CA ILE A 187 0.28 -20.15 4.27
C ILE A 187 -0.12 -21.59 4.02
N VAL A 188 0.21 -22.45 4.97
CA VAL A 188 -0.25 -23.84 5.00
C VAL A 188 -1.18 -24.05 6.17
N TRP A 189 -2.45 -24.30 5.87
CA TRP A 189 -3.47 -24.58 6.86
C TRP A 189 -3.46 -26.06 7.25
N THR A 190 -3.46 -26.32 8.53
CA THR A 190 -3.56 -27.68 9.07
C THR A 190 -4.60 -27.73 10.19
N MET A 191 -5.28 -28.86 10.32
CA MET A 191 -6.22 -29.12 11.42
C MET A 191 -5.55 -30.01 12.46
N SER A 192 -5.79 -29.71 13.72
CA SER A 192 -5.40 -30.60 14.84
C SER A 192 -6.28 -31.82 14.96
N THR A 193 -7.51 -31.76 14.45
CA THR A 193 -8.50 -32.86 14.47
C THR A 193 -8.96 -33.16 13.05
N GLU A 194 -8.79 -34.40 12.61
CA GLU A 194 -9.20 -34.83 11.27
C GLU A 194 -10.72 -34.94 11.15
N GLY A 195 -11.24 -34.78 9.92
CA GLY A 195 -12.64 -35.01 9.58
C GLY A 195 -13.61 -33.88 9.88
N LEU A 196 -13.14 -32.75 10.40
CA LEU A 196 -14.00 -31.62 10.74
C LEU A 196 -14.33 -30.75 9.52
N GLY A 197 -13.49 -30.77 8.51
CA GLY A 197 -13.66 -29.98 7.31
C GLY A 197 -12.48 -30.10 6.35
N THR A 198 -12.47 -29.21 5.37
CA THR A 198 -11.39 -29.09 4.39
C THR A 198 -11.04 -27.63 4.14
N PHE A 199 -9.81 -27.39 3.71
CA PHE A 199 -9.37 -26.07 3.26
C PHE A 199 -9.41 -25.97 1.73
N LYS A 200 -9.92 -24.85 1.22
CA LYS A 200 -9.82 -24.42 -0.17
C LYS A 200 -9.10 -23.06 -0.18
N GLY A 201 -7.77 -23.08 -0.30
CA GLY A 201 -6.98 -21.86 -0.05
C GLY A 201 -7.14 -21.41 1.40
N ASN A 202 -7.60 -20.19 1.63
CA ASN A 202 -7.84 -19.63 2.96
C ASN A 202 -9.28 -19.85 3.47
N THR A 203 -10.14 -20.51 2.67
CA THR A 203 -11.52 -20.79 3.08
C THR A 203 -11.59 -22.17 3.72
N PHE A 204 -12.12 -22.25 4.93
CA PHE A 204 -12.44 -23.48 5.62
C PHE A 204 -13.88 -23.88 5.36
N VAL A 205 -14.11 -25.14 5.01
CA VAL A 205 -15.45 -25.73 4.78
C VAL A 205 -15.69 -26.78 5.85
N ALA A 206 -16.71 -26.59 6.66
CA ALA A 206 -17.06 -27.50 7.75
C ALA A 206 -17.81 -28.73 7.23
N HIS A 207 -17.39 -29.94 7.64
CA HIS A 207 -18.02 -31.21 7.28
C HIS A 207 -18.57 -32.00 8.49
N SER A 208 -18.35 -31.51 9.70
CA SER A 208 -18.87 -32.16 10.90
C SER A 208 -20.19 -31.54 11.34
N LYS A 209 -21.10 -32.39 11.82
CA LYS A 209 -22.33 -31.97 12.51
C LYS A 209 -22.14 -31.79 14.01
N ASP A 210 -20.98 -32.17 14.52
CA ASP A 210 -20.64 -32.04 15.93
C ASP A 210 -20.05 -30.64 16.16
N SER A 211 -20.67 -29.87 17.05
CA SER A 211 -20.13 -28.60 17.49
C SER A 211 -18.86 -28.86 18.32
N LEU A 212 -17.75 -28.36 17.88
CA LEU A 212 -16.52 -28.26 18.68
C LEU A 212 -16.57 -26.97 19.48
N HIS A 213 -16.37 -27.13 20.78
CA HIS A 213 -16.17 -26.03 21.72
C HIS A 213 -14.67 -25.76 21.89
#